data_eef3ca368375e58b87b49540af0dc958
#
_entry.id   eef3ca368375e58b87b49540af0dc958
#
_cell.length_a   1.000
_cell.length_b   1.000
_cell.length_c   1.000
_cell.angle_alpha   90.00
_cell.angle_beta   90.00
_cell.angle_gamma   90.00
#
_symmetry.space_group_name_H-M   'P 1'
#
loop_
_entity.id
_entity.type
_entity.pdbx_description
1 polymer ?
#
loop_
_entity_poly.entity_id
_entity_poly.type
_entity_poly.pdbx_seq_one_letter_code
_entity_poly.pdbx_strand_id
1 'polypeptide(L)' 'MEPMQIVAAALAVGLMVYLLFAMLCPERFS' A
#
# COMPACT_ATOMS: atom_id res chain seq x y z
N MET A 1 11.97 9.56 -16.46
CA MET A 1 11.24 9.37 -15.24
C MET A 1 11.91 10.02 -14.06
N GLU A 2 11.17 10.76 -13.31
CA GLU A 2 11.74 11.44 -12.17
C GLU A 2 11.77 10.54 -10.95
N PRO A 3 12.76 10.70 -10.11
CA PRO A 3 12.83 9.90 -8.90
C PRO A 3 11.61 10.12 -8.00
N MET A 4 11.06 11.32 -8.01
CA MET A 4 9.88 11.58 -7.20
C MET A 4 8.71 10.76 -7.67
N GLN A 5 8.60 10.54 -8.97
CA GLN A 5 7.50 9.75 -9.49
C GLN A 5 7.61 8.30 -9.06
N ILE A 6 8.83 7.79 -9.02
CA ILE A 6 9.05 6.42 -8.59
C ILE A 6 8.68 6.26 -7.12
N VAL A 7 9.06 7.23 -6.31
CA VAL A 7 8.74 7.18 -4.88
C VAL A 7 7.23 7.22 -4.68
N ALA A 8 6.56 8.10 -5.42
CA ALA A 8 5.12 8.22 -5.28
C ALA A 8 4.43 6.91 -5.69
N ALA A 9 4.90 6.30 -6.76
CA ALA A 9 4.32 5.05 -7.21
C ALA A 9 4.51 3.95 -6.17
N ALA A 10 5.69 3.89 -5.57
CA ALA A 10 5.97 2.89 -4.56
C ALA A 10 5.06 3.08 -3.36
N LEU A 11 4.87 4.32 -2.95
CA LEU A 11 4.00 4.60 -1.82
C LEU A 11 2.56 4.23 -2.13
N ALA A 12 2.11 4.55 -3.34
CA ALA A 12 0.75 4.24 -3.73
C ALA A 12 0.51 2.74 -3.71
N VAL A 13 1.44 1.99 -4.26
CA VAL A 13 1.31 0.54 -4.29
C VAL A 13 1.32 -0.02 -2.88
N GLY A 14 2.21 0.49 -2.03
CA GLY A 14 2.29 0.03 -0.66
C GLY A 14 0.98 0.26 0.07
N LEU A 15 0.41 1.44 -0.10
CA LEU A 15 -0.85 1.75 0.56
C LEU A 15 -1.97 0.87 0.05
N MET A 16 -1.98 0.62 -1.24
CA MET A 16 -3.02 -0.23 -1.82
C MET A 16 -2.94 -1.63 -1.25
N VAL A 17 -1.74 -2.19 -1.19
CA VAL A 17 -1.56 -3.53 -0.66
C VAL A 17 -1.96 -3.57 0.81
N TYR A 18 -1.61 -2.54 1.54
CA TYR A 18 -1.95 -2.48 2.95
C TYR A 18 -3.47 -2.49 3.14
N LEU A 19 -4.16 -1.71 2.33
CA LEU A 19 -5.61 -1.67 2.42
C LEU A 19 -6.23 -3.00 2.04
N LEU A 20 -5.69 -3.64 1.03
CA LEU A 20 -6.20 -4.94 0.62
C LEU A 20 -6.05 -5.96 1.74
N PHE A 21 -4.89 -5.97 2.38
CA PHE A 21 -4.66 -6.88 3.49
C PHE A 21 -5.61 -6.59 4.64
N ALA A 22 -5.85 -5.31 4.90
CA ALA A 22 -6.74 -4.94 5.98
C ALA A 22 -8.14 -5.44 5.73
N MET A 23 -8.53 -5.51 4.48
CA MET A 23 -9.87 -6.01 4.15
C MET A 23 -9.93 -7.52 4.14
N LEU A 24 -8.90 -8.15 3.60
CA LEU A 24 -8.89 -9.60 3.50
C LEU A 24 -8.59 -10.26 4.83
N CYS A 25 -7.79 -9.61 5.65
CA CYS A 25 -7.44 -10.15 6.96
C CYS A 25 -7.74 -9.13 8.04
N PRO A 26 -9.00 -8.86 8.28
CA PRO A 26 -9.37 -7.86 9.28
C PRO A 26 -9.12 -8.32 10.70
N GLU A 27 -8.96 -9.59 10.90
CA GLU A 27 -8.80 -10.10 12.25
C GLU A 27 -7.38 -9.99 12.76
N ARG A 28 -6.46 -9.53 11.97
CA ARG A 28 -5.11 -9.38 12.44
C ARG A 28 -5.06 -8.40 13.60
N PHE A 29 -6.09 -7.64 13.79
CA PHE A 29 -6.15 -6.66 14.83
C PHE A 29 -6.90 -7.12 16.06
N SER A 30 -7.78 -8.02 15.91
CA SER A 30 -8.48 -8.56 17.06
C SER A 30 -7.85 -9.87 17.50
#